data_b4f3a451588ac377f05dedc9e29c0990
#
_entry.id   b4f3a451588ac377f05dedc9e29c0990
#
_cell.length_a   1.000
_cell.length_b   1.000
_cell.length_c   1.000
_cell.angle_alpha   90.00
_cell.angle_beta   90.00
_cell.angle_gamma   90.00
#
_symmetry.space_group_name_H-M   'P 1'
#
loop_
_entity.id
_entity.type
_entity.pdbx_description
1 polymer ?
#
loop_
_entity_poly.entity_id
_entity_poly.type
_entity_poly.pdbx_seq_one_letter_code
_entity_poly.pdbx_strand_id
1 'polypeptide(L)'
;MRAKPGITDVAAAAGVSISTVSVVLNEVAGARVNADTRQRVLQEARRLGYVPNGLARGLRRQRSGVVGFLGDKVATTPYAVDMILGAQEMLREAGALMILMNTEGDPDVEAQEIATLRQQQVDGILYAAMYHRLLALPEPLRDMPTVVLNAEVDDPAVSWIVPDEVAGAREAVDELLRHGHRRIGFVTNEEQIPATRLRLRGYRAGLRRAGLPTDSDLVVAGPPTAVGGHQAPVD
;
A
#
# COMPACT_ATOMS: atom_id res chain seq x y z
N MET A 1 -31.41 -0.86 -23.99
CA MET A 1 -30.35 -0.12 -23.28
C MET A 1 -29.95 1.07 -24.14
N ARG A 2 -29.99 2.30 -23.64
CA ARG A 2 -29.42 3.47 -24.36
C ARG A 2 -27.91 3.33 -24.44
N ALA A 3 -27.34 3.50 -25.63
CA ALA A 3 -25.88 3.51 -25.79
C ALA A 3 -25.27 4.61 -24.92
N LYS A 4 -24.14 4.29 -24.25
CA LYS A 4 -23.43 5.32 -23.48
C LYS A 4 -22.93 6.40 -24.42
N PRO A 5 -23.12 7.72 -24.09
CA PRO A 5 -22.64 8.79 -24.92
C PRO A 5 -21.13 8.73 -25.11
N GLY A 6 -20.66 8.93 -26.34
CA GLY A 6 -19.26 8.96 -26.72
C GLY A 6 -18.69 10.36 -26.81
N ILE A 7 -17.38 10.48 -27.00
CA ILE A 7 -16.70 11.77 -27.23
C ILE A 7 -17.23 12.48 -28.50
N THR A 8 -17.68 11.71 -29.48
CA THR A 8 -18.30 12.20 -30.72
C THR A 8 -19.60 12.92 -30.46
N ASP A 9 -20.41 12.44 -29.50
CA ASP A 9 -21.68 13.07 -29.15
C ASP A 9 -21.48 14.41 -28.45
N VAL A 10 -20.45 14.48 -27.58
CA VAL A 10 -20.04 15.74 -26.94
C VAL A 10 -19.52 16.73 -27.98
N ALA A 11 -18.73 16.28 -28.95
CA ALA A 11 -18.18 17.13 -29.99
C ALA A 11 -19.32 17.73 -30.88
N ALA A 12 -20.27 16.89 -31.26
CA ALA A 12 -21.45 17.33 -32.01
C ALA A 12 -22.30 18.33 -31.22
N ALA A 13 -22.60 18.03 -29.94
CA ALA A 13 -23.40 18.91 -29.09
C ALA A 13 -22.72 20.26 -28.80
N ALA A 14 -21.41 20.27 -28.59
CA ALA A 14 -20.64 21.47 -28.34
C ALA A 14 -20.24 22.24 -29.60
N GLY A 15 -20.49 21.72 -30.81
CA GLY A 15 -20.12 22.32 -32.08
C GLY A 15 -18.61 22.46 -32.28
N VAL A 16 -17.83 21.49 -31.87
CA VAL A 16 -16.34 21.49 -31.94
C VAL A 16 -15.81 20.15 -32.43
N SER A 17 -14.51 20.10 -32.75
CA SER A 17 -13.86 18.87 -33.14
C SER A 17 -13.66 17.92 -31.93
N ILE A 18 -13.56 16.61 -32.19
CA ILE A 18 -13.23 15.60 -31.17
C ILE A 18 -11.91 15.92 -30.48
N SER A 19 -10.92 16.44 -31.24
CA SER A 19 -9.64 16.86 -30.66
C SER A 19 -9.80 18.01 -29.66
N THR A 20 -10.66 18.97 -29.93
CA THR A 20 -10.97 20.08 -29.00
C THR A 20 -11.62 19.55 -27.74
N VAL A 21 -12.61 18.65 -27.85
CA VAL A 21 -13.22 18.01 -26.70
C VAL A 21 -12.18 17.27 -25.87
N SER A 22 -11.32 16.46 -26.53
CA SER A 22 -10.25 15.72 -25.88
C SER A 22 -9.27 16.63 -25.12
N VAL A 23 -8.88 17.75 -25.72
CA VAL A 23 -7.99 18.74 -25.10
C VAL A 23 -8.62 19.37 -23.86
N VAL A 24 -9.90 19.75 -23.95
CA VAL A 24 -10.64 20.38 -22.85
C VAL A 24 -10.83 19.42 -21.69
N LEU A 25 -11.29 18.19 -21.95
CA LEU A 25 -11.63 17.22 -20.92
C LEU A 25 -10.40 16.58 -20.27
N ASN A 26 -9.25 16.60 -20.95
CA ASN A 26 -7.98 16.08 -20.40
C ASN A 26 -7.06 17.20 -19.87
N GLU A 27 -7.51 18.44 -19.83
CA GLU A 27 -6.77 19.59 -19.29
C GLU A 27 -5.33 19.68 -19.82
N VAL A 28 -5.16 19.48 -21.14
CA VAL A 28 -3.84 19.46 -21.75
C VAL A 28 -3.15 20.80 -21.56
N ALA A 29 -2.02 20.80 -20.85
CA ALA A 29 -1.25 22.01 -20.58
C ALA A 29 -0.78 22.67 -21.87
N GLY A 30 -0.88 23.99 -21.97
CA GLY A 30 -0.45 24.78 -23.13
C GLY A 30 -1.43 24.78 -24.32
N ALA A 31 -2.53 24.04 -24.25
CA ALA A 31 -3.52 24.05 -25.32
C ALA A 31 -4.34 25.36 -25.29
N ARG A 32 -4.31 26.08 -26.40
CA ARG A 32 -5.07 27.33 -26.56
C ARG A 32 -6.52 27.05 -26.98
N VAL A 33 -7.41 26.88 -26.00
CA VAL A 33 -8.86 26.78 -26.22
C VAL A 33 -9.52 27.98 -25.56
N ASN A 34 -10.34 28.70 -26.33
CA ASN A 34 -11.11 29.85 -25.83
C ASN A 34 -11.96 29.43 -24.61
N ALA A 35 -12.08 30.33 -23.62
CA ALA A 35 -12.81 30.10 -22.37
C ALA A 35 -14.27 29.68 -22.61
N ASP A 36 -14.97 30.36 -23.54
CA ASP A 36 -16.36 30.03 -23.87
C ASP A 36 -16.50 28.65 -24.50
N THR A 37 -15.55 28.25 -25.35
CA THR A 37 -15.52 26.93 -25.94
C THR A 37 -15.26 25.85 -24.88
N ARG A 38 -14.34 26.12 -23.95
CA ARG A 38 -14.06 25.21 -22.82
C ARG A 38 -15.31 25.03 -21.96
N GLN A 39 -15.99 26.11 -21.61
CA GLN A 39 -17.19 26.05 -20.77
C GLN A 39 -18.32 25.29 -21.47
N ARG A 40 -18.56 25.55 -22.77
CA ARG A 40 -19.56 24.83 -23.57
C ARG A 40 -19.29 23.32 -23.63
N VAL A 41 -18.04 22.91 -23.88
CA VAL A 41 -17.66 21.48 -23.91
C VAL A 41 -17.91 20.83 -22.54
N LEU A 42 -17.51 21.45 -21.43
CA LEU A 42 -17.74 20.93 -20.07
C LEU A 42 -19.24 20.83 -19.75
N GLN A 43 -20.04 21.80 -20.16
CA GLN A 43 -21.49 21.82 -19.97
C GLN A 43 -22.17 20.68 -20.75
N GLU A 44 -21.83 20.52 -22.02
CA GLU A 44 -22.40 19.45 -22.86
C GLU A 44 -21.97 18.07 -22.40
N ALA A 45 -20.71 17.86 -21.98
CA ALA A 45 -20.26 16.61 -21.39
C ALA A 45 -21.07 16.24 -20.14
N ARG A 46 -21.31 17.20 -19.24
CA ARG A 46 -22.16 17.00 -18.05
C ARG A 46 -23.60 16.68 -18.43
N ARG A 47 -24.18 17.44 -19.35
CA ARG A 47 -25.58 17.27 -19.82
C ARG A 47 -25.81 15.88 -20.39
N LEU A 48 -24.86 15.38 -21.17
CA LEU A 48 -24.92 14.05 -21.79
C LEU A 48 -24.55 12.92 -20.81
N GLY A 49 -24.02 13.23 -19.63
CA GLY A 49 -23.48 12.23 -18.72
C GLY A 49 -22.22 11.52 -19.27
N TYR A 50 -21.48 12.22 -20.14
CA TYR A 50 -20.24 11.68 -20.68
C TYR A 50 -19.14 11.68 -19.64
N VAL A 51 -18.56 10.51 -19.40
CA VAL A 51 -17.37 10.33 -18.58
C VAL A 51 -16.20 9.98 -19.50
N PRO A 52 -15.09 10.75 -19.45
CA PRO A 52 -13.90 10.40 -20.23
C PRO A 52 -13.45 8.97 -19.96
N ASN A 53 -13.20 8.21 -21.04
CA ASN A 53 -12.72 6.84 -20.91
C ASN A 53 -11.27 6.84 -20.42
N GLY A 54 -11.05 6.40 -19.17
CA GLY A 54 -9.73 6.28 -18.55
C GLY A 54 -8.79 5.36 -19.34
N LEU A 55 -9.31 4.27 -19.94
CA LEU A 55 -8.53 3.35 -20.77
C LEU A 55 -7.99 4.05 -22.03
N ALA A 56 -8.80 4.86 -22.72
CA ALA A 56 -8.35 5.61 -23.90
C ALA A 56 -7.31 6.69 -23.56
N ARG A 57 -7.35 7.22 -22.32
CA ARG A 57 -6.35 8.14 -21.79
C ARG A 57 -5.07 7.39 -21.43
N GLY A 58 -5.18 6.24 -20.79
CA GLY A 58 -4.09 5.35 -20.43
C GLY A 58 -3.28 4.90 -21.64
N LEU A 59 -3.93 4.43 -22.70
CA LEU A 59 -3.31 4.07 -23.96
C LEU A 59 -2.45 5.18 -24.57
N ARG A 60 -2.90 6.44 -24.47
CA ARG A 60 -2.16 7.59 -25.00
C ARG A 60 -0.97 8.01 -24.11
N ARG A 61 -1.03 7.75 -22.81
CA ARG A 61 0.00 8.07 -21.83
C ARG A 61 0.92 6.89 -21.51
N GLN A 62 0.62 5.71 -22.02
CA GLN A 62 1.24 4.43 -21.64
C GLN A 62 1.22 4.20 -20.12
N ARG A 63 0.19 4.71 -19.46
CA ARG A 63 -0.06 4.59 -18.02
C ARG A 63 -1.54 4.44 -17.75
N SER A 64 -1.90 3.43 -16.97
CA SER A 64 -3.30 3.20 -16.59
C SER A 64 -3.80 4.18 -15.53
N GLY A 65 -2.90 4.74 -14.73
CA GLY A 65 -3.22 5.50 -13.53
C GLY A 65 -3.75 4.59 -12.41
N VAL A 66 -3.41 3.31 -12.46
CA VAL A 66 -3.84 2.31 -11.47
C VAL A 66 -2.62 1.63 -10.88
N VAL A 67 -2.60 1.48 -9.55
CA VAL A 67 -1.57 0.73 -8.81
C VAL A 67 -2.25 -0.43 -8.08
N GLY A 68 -1.68 -1.62 -8.19
CA GLY A 68 -2.10 -2.77 -7.42
C GLY A 68 -1.56 -2.70 -5.99
N PHE A 69 -2.40 -2.99 -5.00
CA PHE A 69 -1.96 -3.28 -3.64
C PHE A 69 -2.29 -4.74 -3.37
N LEU A 70 -1.27 -5.59 -3.34
CA LEU A 70 -1.38 -7.03 -3.14
C LEU A 70 -0.83 -7.39 -1.77
N GLY A 71 -1.65 -7.97 -0.90
CA GLY A 71 -1.26 -8.29 0.46
C GLY A 71 -1.66 -9.70 0.92
N ASP A 72 -0.83 -10.28 1.79
CA ASP A 72 -1.18 -11.48 2.53
C ASP A 72 -1.86 -11.09 3.84
N LYS A 73 -3.15 -11.38 4.01
CA LYS A 73 -3.92 -11.05 5.23
C LYS A 73 -3.88 -9.59 5.68
N VAL A 74 -3.35 -8.70 4.83
CA VAL A 74 -3.18 -7.28 5.16
C VAL A 74 -4.53 -6.59 5.32
N ALA A 75 -5.50 -6.91 4.46
CA ALA A 75 -6.82 -6.31 4.52
C ALA A 75 -7.68 -6.77 5.71
N THR A 76 -7.32 -7.90 6.33
CA THR A 76 -8.07 -8.51 7.45
C THR A 76 -7.41 -8.28 8.81
N THR A 77 -6.28 -7.60 8.84
CA THR A 77 -5.49 -7.36 10.06
C THR A 77 -5.57 -5.88 10.48
N PRO A 78 -6.02 -5.57 11.72
CA PRO A 78 -6.16 -4.18 12.18
C PRO A 78 -4.88 -3.34 12.07
N TYR A 79 -3.72 -3.92 12.31
CA TYR A 79 -2.41 -3.26 12.19
C TYR A 79 -2.14 -2.71 10.78
N ALA A 80 -2.62 -3.38 9.75
CA ALA A 80 -2.32 -3.02 8.38
C ALA A 80 -3.23 -1.92 7.80
N VAL A 81 -4.26 -1.52 8.50
CA VAL A 81 -5.22 -0.49 8.05
C VAL A 81 -4.50 0.83 7.74
N ASP A 82 -3.59 1.27 8.60
CA ASP A 82 -2.84 2.51 8.40
C ASP A 82 -1.91 2.45 7.18
N MET A 83 -1.36 1.28 6.88
CA MET A 83 -0.53 1.07 5.69
C MET A 83 -1.38 1.17 4.41
N ILE A 84 -2.56 0.57 4.40
CA ILE A 84 -3.51 0.67 3.28
C ILE A 84 -3.97 2.12 3.12
N LEU A 85 -4.34 2.79 4.20
CA LEU A 85 -4.80 4.18 4.20
C LEU A 85 -3.70 5.11 3.67
N GLY A 86 -2.48 5.00 4.17
CA GLY A 86 -1.35 5.82 3.73
C GLY A 86 -1.04 5.61 2.24
N ALA A 87 -1.06 4.36 1.77
CA ALA A 87 -0.90 4.07 0.35
C ALA A 87 -2.01 4.69 -0.50
N GLN A 88 -3.27 4.58 -0.07
CA GLN A 88 -4.42 5.16 -0.77
C GLN A 88 -4.36 6.69 -0.82
N GLU A 89 -3.96 7.34 0.26
CA GLU A 89 -3.84 8.80 0.34
C GLU A 89 -2.77 9.32 -0.64
N MET A 90 -1.59 8.72 -0.62
CA MET A 90 -0.50 9.10 -1.53
C MET A 90 -0.84 8.88 -3.00
N LEU A 91 -1.50 7.75 -3.32
CA LEU A 91 -1.93 7.46 -4.68
C LEU A 91 -3.03 8.44 -5.15
N ARG A 92 -3.96 8.81 -4.27
CA ARG A 92 -4.99 9.81 -4.56
C ARG A 92 -4.38 11.18 -4.86
N GLU A 93 -3.36 11.60 -4.10
CA GLU A 93 -2.63 12.85 -4.36
C GLU A 93 -1.89 12.81 -5.70
N ALA A 94 -1.36 11.65 -6.07
CA ALA A 94 -0.75 11.41 -7.38
C ALA A 94 -1.78 11.26 -8.52
N GLY A 95 -3.09 11.31 -8.24
CA GLY A 95 -4.15 11.12 -9.22
C GLY A 95 -4.28 9.69 -9.73
N ALA A 96 -3.79 8.70 -8.97
CA ALA A 96 -3.89 7.28 -9.27
C ALA A 96 -4.97 6.58 -8.44
N LEU A 97 -5.48 5.48 -8.97
CA LEU A 97 -6.41 4.59 -8.27
C LEU A 97 -5.63 3.42 -7.66
N MET A 98 -6.12 2.90 -6.55
CA MET A 98 -5.61 1.68 -5.93
C MET A 98 -6.60 0.52 -6.13
N ILE A 99 -6.10 -0.62 -6.58
CA ILE A 99 -6.81 -1.90 -6.54
C ILE A 99 -6.20 -2.72 -5.40
N LEU A 100 -6.99 -2.99 -4.37
CA LEU A 100 -6.59 -3.81 -3.24
C LEU A 100 -7.00 -5.27 -3.49
N MET A 101 -6.04 -6.17 -3.38
CA MET A 101 -6.22 -7.62 -3.43
C MET A 101 -5.60 -8.28 -2.21
N ASN A 102 -6.23 -9.32 -1.68
CA ASN A 102 -5.82 -9.98 -0.45
C ASN A 102 -5.79 -11.50 -0.66
N THR A 103 -4.59 -12.08 -0.59
CA THR A 103 -4.34 -13.48 -0.96
C THR A 103 -4.59 -14.46 0.18
N GLU A 104 -4.81 -13.99 1.41
CA GLU A 104 -4.86 -14.78 2.63
C GLU A 104 -3.61 -15.67 2.85
N GLY A 105 -2.55 -15.41 2.10
CA GLY A 105 -1.32 -16.19 2.11
C GLY A 105 -1.40 -17.48 1.29
N ASP A 106 -2.41 -17.60 0.42
CA ASP A 106 -2.57 -18.73 -0.51
C ASP A 106 -1.76 -18.46 -1.80
N PRO A 107 -0.77 -19.29 -2.14
CA PRO A 107 0.08 -19.10 -3.32
C PRO A 107 -0.67 -19.17 -4.66
N ASP A 108 -1.73 -19.96 -4.75
CA ASP A 108 -2.51 -20.11 -5.98
C ASP A 108 -3.38 -18.86 -6.20
N VAL A 109 -3.97 -18.33 -5.14
CA VAL A 109 -4.69 -17.05 -5.17
C VAL A 109 -3.73 -15.92 -5.52
N GLU A 110 -2.55 -15.89 -4.91
CA GLU A 110 -1.52 -14.88 -5.21
C GLU A 110 -1.14 -14.88 -6.69
N ALA A 111 -0.89 -16.03 -7.27
CA ALA A 111 -0.54 -16.16 -8.69
C ALA A 111 -1.69 -15.64 -9.60
N GLN A 112 -2.94 -15.95 -9.27
CA GLN A 112 -4.12 -15.47 -10.00
C GLN A 112 -4.31 -13.96 -9.91
N GLU A 113 -4.12 -13.38 -8.72
CA GLU A 113 -4.25 -11.95 -8.50
C GLU A 113 -3.14 -11.16 -9.19
N ILE A 114 -1.89 -11.65 -9.16
CA ILE A 114 -0.79 -11.07 -9.94
C ILE A 114 -1.12 -11.09 -11.44
N ALA A 115 -1.59 -12.22 -11.95
CA ALA A 115 -1.99 -12.31 -13.36
C ALA A 115 -3.11 -11.32 -13.70
N THR A 116 -4.09 -11.17 -12.82
CA THR A 116 -5.20 -10.21 -12.97
C THR A 116 -4.69 -8.77 -13.00
N LEU A 117 -3.82 -8.35 -12.07
CA LEU A 117 -3.23 -7.01 -12.05
C LEU A 117 -2.43 -6.72 -13.32
N ARG A 118 -1.67 -7.71 -13.82
CA ARG A 118 -0.94 -7.59 -15.10
C ARG A 118 -1.88 -7.44 -16.29
N GLN A 119 -2.98 -8.19 -16.34
CA GLN A 119 -4.01 -8.04 -17.38
C GLN A 119 -4.69 -6.68 -17.36
N GLN A 120 -4.89 -6.11 -16.17
CA GLN A 120 -5.39 -4.75 -15.98
C GLN A 120 -4.36 -3.68 -16.31
N GLN A 121 -3.13 -4.06 -16.66
CA GLN A 121 -2.03 -3.16 -17.01
C GLN A 121 -1.79 -2.10 -15.93
N VAL A 122 -1.76 -2.50 -14.66
CA VAL A 122 -1.44 -1.58 -13.57
C VAL A 122 -0.05 -0.97 -13.75
N ASP A 123 0.14 0.27 -13.32
CA ASP A 123 1.40 1.01 -13.49
C ASP A 123 2.52 0.51 -12.55
N GLY A 124 2.13 -0.20 -11.48
CA GLY A 124 3.04 -0.79 -10.51
C GLY A 124 2.28 -1.52 -9.41
N ILE A 125 3.02 -2.18 -8.52
CA ILE A 125 2.47 -2.95 -7.42
C ILE A 125 3.12 -2.57 -6.10
N LEU A 126 2.29 -2.36 -5.08
CA LEU A 126 2.67 -2.38 -3.67
C LEU A 126 2.42 -3.80 -3.17
N TYR A 127 3.50 -4.55 -2.91
CA TYR A 127 3.42 -5.93 -2.42
C TYR A 127 3.64 -5.95 -0.92
N ALA A 128 2.59 -6.17 -0.15
CA ALA A 128 2.55 -5.96 1.28
C ALA A 128 2.48 -7.25 2.08
N ALA A 129 3.38 -7.42 3.05
CA ALA A 129 3.33 -8.51 4.01
C ALA A 129 2.62 -8.08 5.31
N MET A 130 1.94 -9.02 5.96
CA MET A 130 1.26 -8.76 7.23
C MET A 130 2.24 -8.38 8.35
N TYR A 131 3.45 -8.91 8.32
CA TYR A 131 4.48 -8.63 9.33
C TYR A 131 5.89 -8.62 8.72
N HIS A 132 6.81 -7.94 9.37
CA HIS A 132 8.19 -7.79 8.93
C HIS A 132 8.92 -9.14 8.89
N ARG A 133 9.17 -9.62 7.69
CA ARG A 133 9.85 -10.89 7.39
C ARG A 133 10.72 -10.77 6.13
N LEU A 134 11.59 -11.72 5.92
CA LEU A 134 12.23 -11.91 4.62
C LEU A 134 11.30 -12.72 3.73
N LEU A 135 11.10 -12.28 2.51
CA LEU A 135 10.28 -13.00 1.53
C LEU A 135 11.00 -13.12 0.17
N ALA A 136 10.61 -14.16 -0.58
CA ALA A 136 10.98 -14.27 -1.98
C ALA A 136 9.93 -13.53 -2.83
N LEU A 137 10.37 -12.56 -3.65
CA LEU A 137 9.47 -11.88 -4.55
C LEU A 137 9.00 -12.84 -5.65
N PRO A 138 7.67 -12.98 -5.91
CA PRO A 138 7.16 -13.73 -7.03
C PRO A 138 7.77 -13.27 -8.35
N GLU A 139 8.22 -14.23 -9.19
CA GLU A 139 8.94 -13.91 -10.43
C GLU A 139 8.19 -12.92 -11.33
N PRO A 140 6.86 -13.02 -11.54
CA PRO A 140 6.15 -12.07 -12.40
C PRO A 140 6.17 -10.62 -11.91
N LEU A 141 6.51 -10.37 -10.64
CA LEU A 141 6.64 -9.01 -10.09
C LEU A 141 8.00 -8.38 -10.33
N ARG A 142 9.00 -9.16 -10.75
CA ARG A 142 10.35 -8.65 -11.07
C ARG A 142 10.38 -7.80 -12.34
N ASP A 143 9.45 -8.08 -13.26
CA ASP A 143 9.32 -7.37 -14.54
C ASP A 143 8.41 -6.12 -14.45
N MET A 144 8.00 -5.74 -13.24
CA MET A 144 7.09 -4.62 -13.00
C MET A 144 7.66 -3.66 -11.96
N PRO A 145 7.30 -2.36 -12.02
CA PRO A 145 7.57 -1.46 -10.91
C PRO A 145 6.91 -1.99 -9.63
N THR A 146 7.72 -2.50 -8.71
CA THR A 146 7.24 -3.12 -7.47
C THR A 146 7.96 -2.50 -6.27
N VAL A 147 7.20 -2.18 -5.23
CA VAL A 147 7.72 -1.81 -3.91
C VAL A 147 7.16 -2.78 -2.89
N VAL A 148 8.03 -3.35 -2.06
CA VAL A 148 7.63 -4.27 -0.99
C VAL A 148 7.41 -3.50 0.30
N LEU A 149 6.28 -3.75 0.95
CA LEU A 149 5.88 -3.11 2.20
C LEU A 149 5.89 -4.14 3.33
N ASN A 150 6.47 -3.76 4.45
CA ASN A 150 6.55 -4.55 5.68
C ASN A 150 7.26 -5.91 5.51
N ALA A 151 8.14 -6.02 4.52
CA ALA A 151 9.04 -7.16 4.35
C ALA A 151 10.34 -6.74 3.65
N GLU A 152 11.38 -7.53 3.85
CA GLU A 152 12.66 -7.43 3.16
C GLU A 152 12.69 -8.43 2.00
N VAL A 153 13.39 -8.08 0.92
CA VAL A 153 13.70 -9.00 -0.18
C VAL A 153 15.19 -8.98 -0.45
N ASP A 154 15.74 -10.14 -0.78
CA ASP A 154 17.13 -10.29 -1.18
C ASP A 154 17.29 -10.06 -2.71
N ASP A 155 16.87 -8.86 -3.15
CA ASP A 155 17.01 -8.40 -4.52
C ASP A 155 17.29 -6.89 -4.51
N PRO A 156 18.52 -6.47 -4.86
CA PRO A 156 18.91 -5.06 -4.79
C PRO A 156 18.17 -4.17 -5.80
N ALA A 157 17.49 -4.74 -6.80
CA ALA A 157 16.70 -4.00 -7.77
C ALA A 157 15.30 -3.64 -7.23
N VAL A 158 14.87 -4.25 -6.13
CA VAL A 158 13.53 -4.07 -5.56
C VAL A 158 13.59 -3.20 -4.32
N SER A 159 12.87 -2.11 -4.34
CA SER A 159 12.73 -1.25 -3.16
C SER A 159 11.79 -1.87 -2.14
N TRP A 160 12.16 -1.77 -0.85
CA TRP A 160 11.30 -2.21 0.24
C TRP A 160 11.33 -1.23 1.41
N ILE A 161 10.28 -1.28 2.23
CA ILE A 161 10.09 -0.45 3.41
C ILE A 161 9.63 -1.33 4.56
N VAL A 162 10.30 -1.20 5.70
CA VAL A 162 9.96 -1.91 6.95
C VAL A 162 9.93 -0.95 8.13
N PRO A 163 9.22 -1.28 9.22
CA PRO A 163 9.29 -0.52 10.46
C PRO A 163 10.70 -0.53 11.06
N ASP A 164 11.08 0.53 11.76
CA ASP A 164 12.26 0.51 12.63
C ASP A 164 11.92 -0.22 13.94
N GLU A 165 11.96 -1.54 13.86
CA GLU A 165 11.60 -2.45 14.96
C GLU A 165 12.47 -2.24 16.19
N VAL A 166 13.74 -1.85 15.99
CA VAL A 166 14.68 -1.60 17.09
C VAL A 166 14.32 -0.31 17.82
N ALA A 167 14.08 0.76 17.08
CA ALA A 167 13.71 2.04 17.67
C ALA A 167 12.35 1.93 18.37
N GLY A 168 11.33 1.37 17.72
CA GLY A 168 10.01 1.22 18.30
C GLY A 168 10.00 0.41 19.60
N ALA A 169 10.70 -0.72 19.65
CA ALA A 169 10.82 -1.52 20.87
C ALA A 169 11.60 -0.79 21.98
N ARG A 170 12.65 -0.05 21.63
CA ARG A 170 13.39 0.78 22.60
C ARG A 170 12.52 1.89 23.16
N GLU A 171 11.77 2.60 22.33
CA GLU A 171 10.87 3.67 22.73
C GLU A 171 9.77 3.18 23.67
N ALA A 172 9.22 1.98 23.42
CA ALA A 172 8.27 1.35 24.33
C ALA A 172 8.86 1.07 25.71
N VAL A 173 10.11 0.58 25.76
CA VAL A 173 10.84 0.42 27.05
C VAL A 173 11.08 1.76 27.73
N ASP A 174 11.50 2.77 26.97
CA ASP A 174 11.75 4.11 27.51
C ASP A 174 10.48 4.73 28.11
N GLU A 175 9.32 4.47 27.49
CA GLU A 175 8.04 4.91 28.02
C GLU A 175 7.75 4.28 29.38
N LEU A 176 7.90 2.97 29.50
CA LEU A 176 7.72 2.27 30.78
C LEU A 176 8.69 2.75 31.85
N LEU A 177 9.94 2.99 31.49
CA LEU A 177 10.96 3.55 32.40
C LEU A 177 10.61 4.95 32.89
N ARG A 178 10.04 5.80 32.03
CA ARG A 178 9.55 7.16 32.43
C ARG A 178 8.42 7.08 33.43
N HIS A 179 7.60 6.03 33.40
CA HIS A 179 6.56 5.77 34.39
C HIS A 179 7.05 5.04 35.65
N GLY A 180 8.36 4.87 35.79
CA GLY A 180 8.97 4.32 37.00
C GLY A 180 9.11 2.80 37.02
N HIS A 181 8.67 2.11 35.99
CA HIS A 181 8.83 0.66 35.91
C HIS A 181 10.32 0.28 35.80
N ARG A 182 10.72 -0.76 36.54
CA ARG A 182 12.12 -1.26 36.55
C ARG A 182 12.21 -2.75 36.22
N ARG A 183 11.14 -3.49 36.40
CA ARG A 183 11.03 -4.89 36.00
C ARG A 183 10.04 -4.95 34.83
N ILE A 184 10.56 -5.09 33.62
CA ILE A 184 9.81 -5.03 32.37
C ILE A 184 9.91 -6.37 31.66
N GLY A 185 8.79 -7.06 31.47
CA GLY A 185 8.71 -8.28 30.68
C GLY A 185 8.59 -8.00 29.19
N PHE A 186 8.99 -8.95 28.37
CA PHE A 186 8.85 -8.89 26.91
C PHE A 186 8.19 -10.19 26.40
N VAL A 187 6.96 -10.06 25.92
CA VAL A 187 6.26 -11.17 25.26
C VAL A 187 6.50 -11.05 23.76
N THR A 188 6.99 -12.11 23.16
CA THR A 188 7.32 -12.18 21.73
C THR A 188 6.67 -13.40 21.08
N ASN A 189 6.73 -13.49 19.75
CA ASN A 189 6.29 -14.69 19.05
C ASN A 189 7.39 -15.76 19.00
N GLU A 190 6.99 -17.00 18.68
CA GLU A 190 7.91 -18.16 18.58
C GLU A 190 8.75 -18.12 17.30
N GLU A 191 8.27 -17.44 16.26
CA GLU A 191 8.94 -17.38 14.97
C GLU A 191 10.16 -16.44 15.00
N GLN A 192 11.29 -16.94 14.47
CA GLN A 192 12.56 -16.18 14.41
C GLN A 192 12.65 -15.28 13.17
N ILE A 193 11.58 -14.53 12.90
CA ILE A 193 11.53 -13.54 11.82
C ILE A 193 12.31 -12.25 12.19
N PRO A 194 12.64 -11.37 11.22
CA PRO A 194 13.29 -10.09 11.48
C PRO A 194 12.62 -9.27 12.59
N ALA A 195 11.29 -9.16 12.57
CA ALA A 195 10.55 -8.42 13.60
C ALA A 195 10.86 -8.92 15.02
N THR A 196 10.81 -10.24 15.24
CA THR A 196 11.07 -10.87 16.55
C THR A 196 12.47 -10.52 17.05
N ARG A 197 13.49 -10.72 16.21
CA ARG A 197 14.89 -10.50 16.58
C ARG A 197 15.20 -9.02 16.82
N LEU A 198 14.66 -8.14 15.96
CA LEU A 198 14.93 -6.71 16.02
C LEU A 198 14.23 -6.05 17.21
N ARG A 199 12.97 -6.42 17.50
CA ARG A 199 12.25 -5.96 18.68
C ARG A 199 12.94 -6.39 19.98
N LEU A 200 13.38 -7.65 20.06
CA LEU A 200 14.14 -8.14 21.22
C LEU A 200 15.46 -7.37 21.37
N ARG A 201 16.14 -7.04 20.27
CA ARG A 201 17.35 -6.21 20.31
C ARG A 201 17.04 -4.80 20.84
N GLY A 202 15.95 -4.18 20.41
CA GLY A 202 15.49 -2.86 20.87
C GLY A 202 15.14 -2.86 22.36
N TYR A 203 14.36 -3.85 22.82
CA TYR A 203 14.03 -4.07 24.23
C TYR A 203 15.29 -4.15 25.09
N ARG A 204 16.22 -5.03 24.75
CA ARG A 204 17.49 -5.19 25.48
C ARG A 204 18.35 -3.92 25.47
N ALA A 205 18.32 -3.17 24.35
CA ALA A 205 19.04 -1.90 24.25
C ALA A 205 18.45 -0.84 25.19
N GLY A 206 17.13 -0.74 25.30
CA GLY A 206 16.45 0.15 26.23
C GLY A 206 16.81 -0.13 27.70
N LEU A 207 16.75 -1.41 28.11
CA LEU A 207 17.11 -1.83 29.47
C LEU A 207 18.58 -1.53 29.78
N ARG A 208 19.52 -1.89 28.89
CA ARG A 208 20.95 -1.60 29.10
C ARG A 208 21.25 -0.13 29.24
N ARG A 209 20.60 0.73 28.44
CA ARG A 209 20.74 2.18 28.54
C ARG A 209 20.32 2.72 29.91
N ALA A 210 19.34 2.08 30.54
CA ALA A 210 18.88 2.42 31.90
C ALA A 210 19.65 1.75 33.02
N GLY A 211 20.71 0.99 32.72
CA GLY A 211 21.48 0.23 33.70
C GLY A 211 20.73 -0.93 34.33
N LEU A 212 19.67 -1.44 33.63
CA LEU A 212 18.88 -2.56 34.11
C LEU A 212 19.38 -3.90 33.50
N PRO A 213 19.21 -4.99 34.22
CA PRO A 213 19.55 -6.32 33.72
C PRO A 213 18.65 -6.70 32.51
N THR A 214 19.24 -7.48 31.61
CA THR A 214 18.51 -8.07 30.46
C THR A 214 18.23 -9.53 30.75
N ASP A 215 17.41 -9.78 31.77
CA ASP A 215 17.10 -11.10 32.26
C ASP A 215 16.36 -11.93 31.19
N SER A 216 16.82 -13.17 30.97
CA SER A 216 16.18 -14.07 30.02
C SER A 216 14.80 -14.55 30.51
N ASP A 217 14.62 -14.62 31.83
CA ASP A 217 13.38 -15.08 32.44
C ASP A 217 12.20 -14.11 32.25
N LEU A 218 12.53 -12.86 31.91
CA LEU A 218 11.52 -11.86 31.55
C LEU A 218 11.19 -11.83 30.04
N VAL A 219 11.74 -12.75 29.25
CA VAL A 219 11.45 -12.85 27.80
C VAL A 219 10.71 -14.15 27.54
N VAL A 220 9.44 -14.04 27.17
CA VAL A 220 8.57 -15.21 26.94
C VAL A 220 8.09 -15.19 25.50
N ALA A 221 8.16 -16.36 24.83
CA ALA A 221 7.63 -16.55 23.51
C ALA A 221 6.27 -17.26 23.56
N GLY A 222 5.36 -16.85 22.69
CA GLY A 222 4.04 -17.46 22.54
C GLY A 222 3.40 -17.15 21.20
N PRO A 223 2.26 -17.75 20.89
CA PRO A 223 1.51 -17.46 19.66
C PRO A 223 1.16 -15.96 19.55
N PRO A 224 1.26 -15.35 18.36
CA PRO A 224 0.97 -13.92 18.16
C PRO A 224 -0.55 -13.64 18.13
N THR A 225 -1.25 -14.08 19.17
CA THR A 225 -2.70 -13.93 19.34
C THR A 225 -3.02 -13.36 20.73
N ALA A 226 -4.21 -12.82 20.90
CA ALA A 226 -4.68 -12.35 22.21
C ALA A 226 -4.65 -13.48 23.27
N VAL A 227 -4.99 -14.70 22.87
CA VAL A 227 -4.93 -15.89 23.74
C VAL A 227 -3.48 -16.22 24.10
N GLY A 228 -2.57 -16.22 23.11
CA GLY A 228 -1.14 -16.47 23.37
C GLY A 228 -0.53 -15.42 24.30
N GLY A 229 -0.84 -14.15 24.12
CA GLY A 229 -0.41 -13.09 25.04
C GLY A 229 -0.97 -13.21 26.45
N HIS A 230 -2.21 -13.69 26.58
CA HIS A 230 -2.83 -13.95 27.90
C HIS A 230 -2.23 -15.17 28.61
N GLN A 231 -1.81 -16.17 27.85
CA GLN A 231 -1.22 -17.42 28.38
C GLN A 231 0.29 -17.28 28.64
N ALA A 232 0.93 -16.22 28.16
CA ALA A 232 2.32 -15.94 28.46
C ALA A 232 2.48 -15.80 29.98
N PRO A 233 3.34 -16.58 30.64
CA PRO A 233 3.49 -16.49 32.09
C PRO A 233 4.01 -15.11 32.49
N VAL A 234 3.30 -14.48 33.41
CA VAL A 234 3.62 -13.17 34.01
C VAL A 234 3.92 -13.43 35.49
N ASP A 235 4.98 -14.19 35.76
CA ASP A 235 5.45 -14.38 37.12
C ASP A 235 6.41 -13.24 37.57
#